data_b37d6b6e392bcc4b00a1dfc8c06ebe97
#
_entry.id   b37d6b6e392bcc4b00a1dfc8c06ebe97
#
_cell.length_a   1.000
_cell.length_b   1.000
_cell.length_c   1.000
_cell.angle_alpha   90.00
_cell.angle_beta   90.00
_cell.angle_gamma   90.00
#
_symmetry.space_group_name_H-M   'P 1'
#
loop_
_entity.id
_entity.type
_entity.pdbx_description
1 polymer ?
#
loop_
_entity_poly.entity_id
_entity_poly.type
_entity_poly.pdbx_seq_one_letter_code
_entity_poly.pdbx_strand_id
1 'polypeptide(L)'
;YLAIGLLIPLLILILSELLNNKIRTPKEAEKISSFDLLGSLLHVKSQNPIYAQKKPRSSYAEMLRNIRMRIEFKVLRKTNISIAITSTESGDGKTFISTNLASLYSMTGHPTVLIDMDIRKPNIHEKLGLEATMGVTNYLIGDCTLEDIILHNEGIIQDIVINCL
;
A
#
# COMPACT_ATOMS: atom_id res chain seq x y z
N TYR A 1 24.67 13.20 46.63
CA TYR A 1 24.57 13.97 45.38
C TYR A 1 24.68 13.06 44.13
N LEU A 2 25.54 12.04 44.14
CA LEU A 2 25.75 11.12 43.02
C LEU A 2 24.48 10.28 42.69
N ALA A 3 23.78 9.82 43.72
CA ALA A 3 22.55 9.06 43.59
C ALA A 3 21.40 9.89 42.95
N ILE A 4 21.30 11.16 43.31
CA ILE A 4 20.28 12.08 42.75
C ILE A 4 20.61 12.37 41.28
N GLY A 5 21.87 12.55 40.93
CA GLY A 5 22.32 12.75 39.56
C GLY A 5 22.03 11.56 38.62
N LEU A 6 21.94 10.34 39.17
CA LEU A 6 21.62 9.14 38.40
C LEU A 6 20.07 8.89 38.34
N LEU A 7 19.35 9.25 39.39
CA LEU A 7 17.90 9.04 39.48
C LEU A 7 17.11 9.90 38.50
N ILE A 8 17.53 11.15 38.30
CA ILE A 8 16.80 12.08 37.41
C ILE A 8 16.80 11.60 35.94
N PRO A 9 17.95 11.27 35.32
CA PRO A 9 17.95 10.74 33.94
C PRO A 9 17.20 9.40 33.83
N LEU A 10 17.30 8.53 34.83
CA LEU A 10 16.55 7.27 34.82
C LEU A 10 15.03 7.50 34.87
N LEU A 11 14.58 8.44 35.69
CA LEU A 11 13.16 8.81 35.76
C LEU A 11 12.66 9.39 34.43
N ILE A 12 13.46 10.25 33.79
CA ILE A 12 13.14 10.83 32.46
C ILE A 12 13.02 9.72 31.40
N LEU A 13 13.92 8.74 31.40
CA LEU A 13 13.85 7.60 30.46
C LEU A 13 12.58 6.75 30.69
N ILE A 14 12.28 6.45 31.96
CA ILE A 14 11.06 5.70 32.29
C ILE A 14 9.81 6.47 31.88
N LEU A 15 9.76 7.77 32.19
CA LEU A 15 8.62 8.62 31.81
C LEU A 15 8.47 8.73 30.29
N SER A 16 9.58 8.88 29.57
CA SER A 16 9.55 8.96 28.10
C SER A 16 9.08 7.65 27.46
N GLU A 17 9.39 6.51 28.05
CA GLU A 17 8.91 5.21 27.55
C GLU A 17 7.43 4.97 27.89
N LEU A 18 6.98 5.38 29.09
CA LEU A 18 5.57 5.29 29.48
C LEU A 18 4.66 6.21 28.66
N LEU A 19 5.15 7.37 28.24
CA LEU A 19 4.43 8.34 27.41
C LEU A 19 4.52 8.04 25.90
N ASN A 20 5.30 7.02 25.53
CA ASN A 20 5.53 6.69 24.13
C ASN A 20 4.42 5.77 23.58
N ASN A 21 3.41 6.38 22.98
CA ASN A 21 2.26 5.68 22.37
C ASN A 21 2.52 5.18 20.93
N LYS A 22 3.79 5.12 20.50
CA LYS A 22 4.10 4.67 19.14
C LYS A 22 4.14 3.14 19.06
N ILE A 23 3.43 2.59 18.11
CA ILE A 23 3.50 1.17 17.77
C ILE A 23 4.87 0.88 17.15
N ARG A 24 5.68 0.06 17.80
CA ARG A 24 7.04 -0.30 17.34
C ARG A 24 7.13 -1.71 16.79
N THR A 25 6.22 -2.57 17.21
CA THR A 25 6.27 -3.99 16.83
C THR A 25 4.95 -4.48 16.24
N PRO A 26 4.98 -5.46 15.31
CA PRO A 26 3.77 -6.08 14.79
C PRO A 26 2.87 -6.68 15.89
N LYS A 27 3.46 -7.21 16.96
CA LYS A 27 2.72 -7.77 18.10
C LYS A 27 1.93 -6.71 18.88
N GLU A 28 2.46 -5.49 18.99
CA GLU A 28 1.74 -4.36 19.60
C GLU A 28 0.56 -3.93 18.72
N ALA A 29 0.78 -3.86 17.39
CA ALA A 29 -0.28 -3.56 16.44
C ALA A 29 -1.43 -4.58 16.54
N GLU A 30 -1.11 -5.88 16.63
CA GLU A 30 -2.09 -6.96 16.76
C GLU A 30 -2.89 -6.90 18.06
N LYS A 31 -2.26 -6.46 19.17
CA LYS A 31 -2.95 -6.30 20.47
C LYS A 31 -3.91 -5.12 20.51
N ILE A 32 -3.59 -4.05 19.79
CA ILE A 32 -4.37 -2.80 19.80
C ILE A 32 -5.47 -2.82 18.73
N SER A 33 -5.21 -3.50 17.62
CA SER A 33 -6.14 -3.57 16.49
C SER A 33 -7.18 -4.67 16.71
N SER A 34 -8.44 -4.36 16.40
CA SER A 34 -9.51 -5.36 16.25
C SER A 34 -9.47 -6.10 14.90
N PHE A 35 -8.54 -5.73 14.03
CA PHE A 35 -8.37 -6.31 12.70
C PHE A 35 -7.20 -7.27 12.65
N ASP A 36 -7.30 -8.29 11.79
CA ASP A 36 -6.21 -9.23 11.57
C ASP A 36 -4.99 -8.57 10.93
N LEU A 37 -3.83 -8.78 11.52
CA LEU A 37 -2.56 -8.34 10.95
C LEU A 37 -2.19 -9.21 9.75
N LEU A 38 -2.25 -8.66 8.54
CA LEU A 38 -1.86 -9.37 7.31
C LEU A 38 -0.34 -9.50 7.18
N GLY A 39 0.42 -8.57 7.75
CA GLY A 39 1.87 -8.59 7.71
C GLY A 39 2.48 -7.24 8.00
N SER A 40 3.79 -7.18 7.93
CA SER A 40 4.59 -5.96 8.00
C SER A 40 5.42 -5.83 6.73
N LEU A 41 5.69 -4.60 6.32
CA LEU A 41 6.54 -4.30 5.18
C LEU A 41 7.73 -3.45 5.62
N LEU A 42 8.90 -3.76 5.08
CA LEU A 42 10.07 -2.92 5.27
C LEU A 42 9.89 -1.59 4.51
N HIS A 43 10.31 -0.51 5.14
CA HIS A 43 10.40 0.77 4.44
C HIS A 43 11.47 0.70 3.34
N VAL A 44 11.08 1.03 2.13
CA VAL A 44 11.98 1.04 0.96
C VAL A 44 12.13 2.46 0.46
N LYS A 45 13.35 2.97 0.45
CA LYS A 45 13.70 4.25 -0.16
C LYS A 45 13.80 4.08 -1.68
N SER A 46 12.68 3.88 -2.35
CA SER A 46 12.63 3.76 -3.81
C SER A 46 11.47 4.56 -4.36
N GLN A 47 11.72 5.28 -5.44
CA GLN A 47 10.67 5.98 -6.20
C GLN A 47 10.05 5.09 -7.28
N ASN A 48 10.56 3.87 -7.47
CA ASN A 48 10.03 2.95 -8.48
C ASN A 48 8.69 2.36 -8.04
N PRO A 49 7.59 2.64 -8.72
CA PRO A 49 6.25 2.22 -8.32
C PRO A 49 6.05 0.70 -8.33
N ILE A 50 6.87 -0.03 -9.11
CA ILE A 50 6.82 -1.49 -9.27
C ILE A 50 8.10 -2.15 -8.73
N TYR A 51 8.52 -1.72 -7.56
CA TYR A 51 9.77 -2.18 -6.96
C TYR A 51 9.85 -3.70 -6.78
N ALA A 52 8.75 -4.34 -6.37
CA ALA A 52 8.70 -5.79 -6.14
C ALA A 52 8.91 -6.59 -7.44
N GLN A 53 8.41 -6.09 -8.57
CA GLN A 53 8.63 -6.71 -9.88
C GLN A 53 10.07 -6.55 -10.34
N LYS A 54 10.65 -5.35 -10.21
CA LYS A 54 12.04 -5.09 -10.63
C LYS A 54 13.09 -5.73 -9.72
N LYS A 55 12.76 -5.94 -8.45
CA LYS A 55 13.63 -6.60 -7.46
C LYS A 55 12.92 -7.79 -6.80
N PRO A 56 12.63 -8.86 -7.54
CA PRO A 56 11.79 -9.96 -7.07
C PRO A 56 12.41 -10.76 -5.92
N ARG A 57 13.72 -10.69 -5.71
CA ARG A 57 14.43 -11.35 -4.60
C ARG A 57 14.64 -10.46 -3.38
N SER A 58 14.08 -9.25 -3.37
CA SER A 58 14.19 -8.37 -2.21
C SER A 58 13.32 -8.84 -1.05
N SER A 59 13.74 -8.55 0.19
CA SER A 59 12.94 -8.85 1.38
C SER A 59 11.57 -8.18 1.33
N TYR A 60 11.46 -6.99 0.74
CA TYR A 60 10.18 -6.32 0.52
C TYR A 60 9.25 -7.15 -0.38
N ALA A 61 9.75 -7.64 -1.52
CA ALA A 61 8.96 -8.45 -2.43
C ALA A 61 8.49 -9.76 -1.78
N GLU A 62 9.33 -10.40 -0.95
CA GLU A 62 8.94 -11.59 -0.19
C GLU A 62 7.85 -11.29 0.84
N MET A 63 8.00 -10.20 1.60
CA MET A 63 6.97 -9.77 2.57
C MET A 63 5.64 -9.49 1.88
N LEU A 64 5.67 -8.83 0.71
CA LEU A 64 4.46 -8.50 -0.03
C LEU A 64 3.80 -9.77 -0.64
N ARG A 65 4.58 -10.76 -1.09
CA ARG A 65 4.04 -12.08 -1.49
C ARG A 65 3.36 -12.80 -0.33
N ASN A 66 3.93 -12.72 0.87
CA ASN A 66 3.32 -13.29 2.07
C ASN A 66 1.98 -12.61 2.38
N ILE A 67 1.89 -11.28 2.25
CA ILE A 67 0.63 -10.54 2.41
C ILE A 67 -0.39 -10.98 1.35
N ARG A 68 0.01 -11.06 0.08
CA ARG A 68 -0.84 -11.56 -1.00
C ARG A 68 -1.41 -12.95 -0.68
N MET A 69 -0.55 -13.90 -0.30
CA MET A 69 -1.00 -15.26 0.06
C MET A 69 -2.01 -15.23 1.21
N ARG A 70 -1.80 -14.42 2.24
CA ARG A 70 -2.75 -14.29 3.36
C ARG A 70 -4.09 -13.72 2.90
N ILE A 71 -4.09 -12.76 1.98
CA ILE A 71 -5.32 -12.25 1.36
C ILE A 71 -6.04 -13.38 0.61
N GLU A 72 -5.33 -14.11 -0.23
CA GLU A 72 -5.88 -15.24 -0.99
C GLU A 72 -6.50 -16.31 -0.08
N PHE A 73 -5.83 -16.66 1.01
CA PHE A 73 -6.38 -17.59 2.01
C PHE A 73 -7.69 -17.09 2.65
N LYS A 74 -7.80 -15.78 2.90
CA LYS A 74 -9.03 -15.21 3.48
C LYS A 74 -10.21 -15.20 2.51
N VAL A 75 -9.93 -15.14 1.21
CA VAL A 75 -10.95 -15.07 0.15
C VAL A 75 -11.10 -16.38 -0.61
N LEU A 76 -10.52 -17.47 -0.11
CA LEU A 76 -10.65 -18.83 -0.64
C LEU A 76 -12.11 -19.15 -0.97
N ARG A 77 -12.48 -19.25 -2.23
CA ARG A 77 -13.81 -19.50 -2.85
C ARG A 77 -14.47 -18.29 -3.53
N LYS A 78 -13.84 -17.11 -3.54
CA LYS A 78 -14.36 -15.98 -4.32
C LYS A 78 -13.63 -15.95 -5.68
N THR A 79 -14.39 -15.86 -6.74
CA THR A 79 -13.86 -15.74 -8.11
C THR A 79 -13.33 -14.33 -8.38
N ASN A 80 -13.97 -13.31 -7.81
CA ASN A 80 -13.58 -11.92 -7.93
C ASN A 80 -13.42 -11.30 -6.55
N ILE A 81 -12.34 -10.57 -6.34
CA ILE A 81 -12.08 -9.86 -5.09
C ILE A 81 -11.81 -8.39 -5.38
N SER A 82 -12.31 -7.52 -4.50
CA SER A 82 -11.97 -6.10 -4.48
C SER A 82 -11.20 -5.81 -3.20
N ILE A 83 -10.06 -5.13 -3.33
CA ILE A 83 -9.17 -4.77 -2.20
C ILE A 83 -9.08 -3.26 -2.16
N ALA A 84 -9.55 -2.65 -1.07
CA ALA A 84 -9.36 -1.23 -0.81
C ALA A 84 -8.14 -1.03 0.09
N ILE A 85 -7.20 -0.18 -0.34
CA ILE A 85 -6.01 0.19 0.43
C ILE A 85 -6.16 1.63 0.90
N THR A 86 -6.20 1.80 2.21
CA THR A 86 -6.31 3.12 2.85
C THR A 86 -5.25 3.31 3.93
N SER A 87 -5.05 4.54 4.38
CA SER A 87 -4.17 4.87 5.50
C SER A 87 -4.68 6.13 6.22
N THR A 88 -4.18 6.37 7.41
CA THR A 88 -4.52 7.53 8.23
C THR A 88 -3.89 8.82 7.72
N GLU A 89 -2.66 8.75 7.19
CA GLU A 89 -1.92 9.93 6.78
C GLU A 89 -1.51 9.87 5.29
N SER A 90 -1.26 11.05 4.74
CA SER A 90 -0.66 11.17 3.41
C SER A 90 0.81 10.80 3.48
N GLY A 91 1.28 9.98 2.55
CA GLY A 91 2.69 9.55 2.54
C GLY A 91 2.96 8.19 3.19
N ASP A 92 1.97 7.54 3.81
CA ASP A 92 2.10 6.20 4.41
C ASP A 92 2.40 5.06 3.42
N GLY A 93 2.44 5.37 2.13
CA GLY A 93 2.81 4.41 1.08
C GLY A 93 1.64 3.68 0.43
N LYS A 94 0.39 4.17 0.55
CA LYS A 94 -0.80 3.58 -0.12
C LYS A 94 -0.55 3.23 -1.57
N THR A 95 -0.19 4.24 -2.38
CA THR A 95 0.10 4.08 -3.80
C THR A 95 1.22 3.08 -4.07
N PHE A 96 2.29 3.11 -3.26
CA PHE A 96 3.42 2.19 -3.42
C PHE A 96 3.01 0.74 -3.14
N ILE A 97 2.20 0.52 -2.09
CA ILE A 97 1.72 -0.82 -1.75
C ILE A 97 0.72 -1.31 -2.80
N SER A 98 -0.24 -0.48 -3.21
CA SER A 98 -1.28 -0.87 -4.18
C SER A 98 -0.70 -1.24 -5.55
N THR A 99 0.21 -0.42 -6.08
CA THR A 99 0.88 -0.70 -7.37
C THR A 99 1.73 -1.97 -7.31
N ASN A 100 2.50 -2.16 -6.26
CA ASN A 100 3.32 -3.37 -6.11
C ASN A 100 2.47 -4.62 -5.89
N LEU A 101 1.37 -4.53 -5.13
CA LEU A 101 0.46 -5.66 -4.93
C LEU A 101 -0.27 -6.03 -6.22
N ALA A 102 -0.80 -5.05 -6.95
CA ALA A 102 -1.42 -5.27 -8.26
C ALA A 102 -0.44 -5.91 -9.26
N SER A 103 0.80 -5.41 -9.31
CA SER A 103 1.86 -6.00 -10.13
C SER A 103 2.13 -7.46 -9.78
N LEU A 104 2.14 -7.83 -8.50
CA LEU A 104 2.35 -9.23 -8.08
C LEU A 104 1.16 -10.13 -8.44
N TYR A 105 -0.07 -9.64 -8.39
CA TYR A 105 -1.24 -10.39 -8.86
C TYR A 105 -1.18 -10.62 -10.38
N SER A 106 -0.90 -9.56 -11.15
CA SER A 106 -0.73 -9.65 -12.60
C SER A 106 0.35 -10.65 -13.01
N MET A 107 1.53 -10.61 -12.36
CA MET A 107 2.63 -11.54 -12.63
C MET A 107 2.27 -13.01 -12.38
N THR A 108 1.25 -13.30 -11.61
CA THR A 108 0.77 -14.66 -11.33
C THR A 108 -0.41 -15.08 -12.22
N GLY A 109 -0.70 -14.29 -13.26
CA GLY A 109 -1.75 -14.57 -14.23
C GLY A 109 -3.17 -14.26 -13.76
N HIS A 110 -3.32 -13.49 -12.67
CA HIS A 110 -4.62 -12.99 -12.25
C HIS A 110 -4.95 -11.69 -12.99
N PRO A 111 -6.05 -11.61 -13.76
CA PRO A 111 -6.55 -10.35 -14.30
C PRO A 111 -6.72 -9.34 -13.17
N THR A 112 -6.01 -8.22 -13.27
CA THR A 112 -5.92 -7.26 -12.17
C THR A 112 -6.18 -5.84 -12.66
N VAL A 113 -7.09 -5.15 -12.00
CA VAL A 113 -7.40 -3.74 -12.25
C VAL A 113 -6.93 -2.92 -11.05
N LEU A 114 -6.12 -1.91 -11.29
CA LEU A 114 -5.69 -0.94 -10.27
C LEU A 114 -6.45 0.36 -10.47
N ILE A 115 -7.23 0.78 -9.47
CA ILE A 115 -8.06 1.97 -9.52
C ILE A 115 -7.49 3.04 -8.59
N ASP A 116 -7.15 4.21 -9.13
CA ASP A 116 -6.80 5.38 -8.32
C ASP A 116 -8.07 6.14 -7.93
N MET A 117 -8.45 6.04 -6.67
CA MET A 117 -9.61 6.74 -6.10
C MET A 117 -9.21 8.00 -5.30
N ASP A 118 -7.95 8.43 -5.37
CA ASP A 118 -7.49 9.66 -4.74
C ASP A 118 -7.83 10.88 -5.63
N ILE A 119 -9.04 11.40 -5.48
CA ILE A 119 -9.53 12.57 -6.24
C ILE A 119 -8.70 13.83 -5.94
N ARG A 120 -8.09 13.92 -4.77
CA ARG A 120 -7.35 15.13 -4.36
C ARG A 120 -5.95 15.22 -4.94
N LYS A 121 -5.28 14.06 -5.07
CA LYS A 121 -3.90 13.96 -5.58
C LYS A 121 -3.70 12.64 -6.32
N PRO A 122 -4.40 12.45 -7.45
CA PRO A 122 -4.19 11.26 -8.27
C PRO A 122 -2.74 11.26 -8.77
N ASN A 123 -2.03 10.14 -8.63
CA ASN A 123 -0.62 10.09 -9.00
C ASN A 123 -0.15 8.73 -9.50
N ILE A 124 -1.03 7.73 -9.60
CA ILE A 124 -0.66 6.40 -10.07
C ILE A 124 -0.23 6.46 -11.54
N HIS A 125 -0.96 7.18 -12.38
CA HIS A 125 -0.67 7.33 -13.80
C HIS A 125 0.70 7.98 -14.03
N GLU A 126 1.01 9.09 -13.35
CA GLU A 126 2.30 9.77 -13.45
C GLU A 126 3.46 8.84 -13.04
N LYS A 127 3.31 8.14 -11.91
CA LYS A 127 4.34 7.21 -11.41
C LYS A 127 4.59 6.02 -12.33
N LEU A 128 3.57 5.61 -13.07
CA LEU A 128 3.68 4.53 -14.06
C LEU A 128 4.09 5.05 -15.45
N GLY A 129 4.21 6.37 -15.63
CA GLY A 129 4.55 6.99 -16.91
C GLY A 129 3.43 6.90 -17.94
N LEU A 130 2.18 6.92 -17.49
CA LEU A 130 1.00 6.86 -18.35
C LEU A 130 0.39 8.26 -18.49
N GLU A 131 -0.07 8.57 -19.69
CA GLU A 131 -0.82 9.79 -19.95
C GLU A 131 -2.32 9.50 -19.77
N ALA A 132 -3.00 10.32 -18.96
CA ALA A 132 -4.43 10.25 -18.73
C ALA A 132 -5.06 11.62 -18.96
N THR A 133 -6.10 11.66 -19.79
CA THR A 133 -6.86 12.88 -20.07
C THR A 133 -8.22 12.88 -19.40
N MET A 134 -8.76 11.72 -19.07
CA MET A 134 -10.04 11.48 -18.40
C MET A 134 -9.86 10.49 -17.26
N GLY A 135 -10.76 10.51 -16.29
CA GLY A 135 -10.68 9.63 -15.14
C GLY A 135 -12.04 9.19 -14.62
N VAL A 136 -12.02 8.50 -13.47
CA VAL A 136 -13.23 7.99 -12.83
C VAL A 136 -14.29 9.09 -12.63
N THR A 137 -13.86 10.32 -12.31
CA THR A 137 -14.79 11.45 -12.13
C THR A 137 -15.55 11.77 -13.39
N ASN A 138 -14.88 11.81 -14.57
CA ASN A 138 -15.52 12.05 -15.86
C ASN A 138 -16.53 10.96 -16.20
N TYR A 139 -16.18 9.70 -15.95
CA TYR A 139 -17.09 8.58 -16.16
C TYR A 139 -18.31 8.66 -15.25
N LEU A 140 -18.17 8.99 -13.97
CA LEU A 140 -19.28 9.07 -13.02
C LEU A 140 -20.28 10.19 -13.34
N ILE A 141 -19.83 11.30 -13.93
CA ILE A 141 -20.71 12.38 -14.37
C ILE A 141 -21.28 12.17 -15.78
N GLY A 142 -20.86 11.11 -16.48
CA GLY A 142 -21.35 10.73 -17.79
C GLY A 142 -20.68 11.42 -18.97
N ASP A 143 -19.51 12.03 -18.78
CA ASP A 143 -18.76 12.75 -19.82
C ASP A 143 -17.99 11.82 -20.76
N CYS A 144 -17.76 10.55 -20.35
CA CYS A 144 -16.99 9.57 -21.12
C CYS A 144 -17.45 8.14 -20.83
N THR A 145 -17.00 7.19 -21.65
CA THR A 145 -17.24 5.76 -21.44
C THR A 145 -16.22 5.13 -20.50
N LEU A 146 -16.45 3.89 -20.08
CA LEU A 146 -15.49 3.15 -19.26
C LEU A 146 -14.19 2.90 -20.02
N GLU A 147 -14.28 2.64 -21.31
CA GLU A 147 -13.13 2.38 -22.20
C GLU A 147 -12.20 3.59 -22.31
N ASP A 148 -12.75 4.81 -22.24
CA ASP A 148 -11.97 6.05 -22.36
C ASP A 148 -11.05 6.31 -21.15
N ILE A 149 -11.39 5.73 -20.00
CA ILE A 149 -10.62 5.91 -18.75
C ILE A 149 -9.71 4.74 -18.41
N ILE A 150 -9.74 3.68 -19.22
CA ILE A 150 -8.91 2.50 -19.04
C ILE A 150 -7.56 2.71 -19.72
N LEU A 151 -6.49 2.69 -18.92
CA LEU A 151 -5.12 2.79 -19.41
C LEU A 151 -4.47 1.41 -19.43
N HIS A 152 -3.99 0.99 -20.56
CA HIS A 152 -3.25 -0.26 -20.71
C HIS A 152 -1.76 -0.03 -20.53
N ASN A 153 -1.12 -0.84 -19.71
CA ASN A 153 0.32 -0.78 -19.53
C ASN A 153 0.95 -2.13 -19.86
N GLU A 154 1.44 -2.25 -21.07
CA GLU A 154 2.12 -3.46 -21.54
C GLU A 154 3.36 -3.76 -20.68
N GLY A 155 3.35 -4.92 -20.02
CA GLY A 155 4.51 -5.48 -19.33
C GLY A 155 4.64 -5.19 -17.84
N ILE A 156 3.75 -4.42 -17.22
CA ILE A 156 3.83 -4.09 -15.79
C ILE A 156 2.62 -4.63 -15.02
N ILE A 157 1.44 -4.22 -15.42
CA ILE A 157 0.15 -4.70 -14.96
C ILE A 157 -0.61 -4.90 -16.26
N GLN A 158 -0.97 -6.14 -16.59
CA GLN A 158 -1.63 -6.42 -17.87
C GLN A 158 -2.95 -5.66 -18.03
N ASP A 159 -3.57 -5.34 -16.90
CA ASP A 159 -4.88 -4.75 -16.84
C ASP A 159 -4.86 -3.45 -16.01
N ILE A 160 -5.13 -2.43 -16.59
CA ILE A 160 -5.88 -1.19 -16.41
C ILE A 160 -5.62 -0.44 -15.11
N VAL A 161 -5.04 0.73 -15.27
CA VAL A 161 -5.06 1.80 -14.27
C VAL A 161 -6.18 2.76 -14.64
N ILE A 162 -7.14 2.95 -13.77
CA ILE A 162 -8.17 3.98 -13.91
C ILE A 162 -7.77 5.18 -13.07
N ASN A 163 -7.59 6.32 -13.70
CA ASN A 163 -7.24 7.54 -13.01
C ASN A 163 -8.47 8.37 -12.66
N CYS A 164 -8.40 9.06 -11.54
CA CYS A 164 -9.37 10.07 -11.12
C CYS A 164 -8.75 11.47 -11.36
N LEU A 165 -9.22 12.19 -12.35
CA LEU A 165 -8.86 13.59 -12.60
C LEU A 165 -9.92 14.52 -12.03
#